data_cc7fe8602f35f45d626c302306c9b6fa
#
_entry.id   cc7fe8602f35f45d626c302306c9b6fa
#
_cell.length_a   1.000
_cell.length_b   1.000
_cell.length_c   1.000
_cell.angle_alpha   90.00
_cell.angle_beta   90.00
_cell.angle_gamma   90.00
#
_symmetry.space_group_name_H-M   'P 1'
#
loop_
_entity.id
_entity.type
_entity.pdbx_description
1 polymer ?
#
loop_
_entity_poly.entity_id
_entity_poly.type
_entity_poly.pdbx_seq_one_letter_code
_entity_poly.pdbx_strand_id
1 'polypeptide(L)'
;MMTPMRYVVLVLGIIISLHYLLSFTHEEYGRATSLSRFKDTLSKTQATTSSQHQNSTTNRKAKAAFVVLARNGDLEGVLSSMKQMEDRFNKKFDYPWVFLNEEPFTDEFKKLTTEVTQSSTSYGLIPHDHWYQPDSIDEERATKARAKMVEDRVIYGGSVSYRNMCRYNSGFFYRHELLKDYEFYWRVEPNVRFFCDLDYDPFLVMQDNNKVYGFTVSLFEYKETIPTLWDTTKQFIKEHPEYLPADNAMGFLSEDGGETYNRCHFWSNFEIASLNFWRSEPYMKYFEYLDNAGGFYYERWGDAPVHSIGAALFASKDQFHYFEDIGYRHEPFQHCPQGELHSKGKCWCNPSENFDYEWYSCLKQFEALFK
;
A
#
# COMPACT_ATOMS: atom_id res chain seq x y z
N MET A 1 -21.72 53.25 -36.18
CA MET A 1 -21.07 52.27 -35.33
C MET A 1 -22.07 51.17 -35.00
N MET A 2 -21.74 49.89 -35.27
CA MET A 2 -22.60 48.75 -34.87
C MET A 2 -22.49 48.55 -33.36
N THR A 3 -23.62 48.28 -32.72
CA THR A 3 -23.62 47.95 -31.27
C THR A 3 -22.90 46.63 -31.01
N PRO A 4 -22.27 46.40 -29.84
CA PRO A 4 -21.53 45.16 -29.52
C PRO A 4 -22.34 43.89 -29.77
N MET A 5 -23.66 43.96 -29.53
CA MET A 5 -24.60 42.85 -29.77
C MET A 5 -24.71 42.47 -31.26
N ARG A 6 -24.66 43.47 -32.18
CA ARG A 6 -24.70 43.21 -33.63
C ARG A 6 -23.43 42.56 -34.14
N TYR A 7 -22.26 42.86 -33.54
CA TYR A 7 -21.00 42.15 -33.82
C TYR A 7 -21.05 40.70 -33.39
N VAL A 8 -21.57 40.40 -32.20
CA VAL A 8 -21.72 39.02 -31.71
C VAL A 8 -22.66 38.22 -32.65
N VAL A 9 -23.78 38.76 -33.06
CA VAL A 9 -24.71 38.09 -33.98
C VAL A 9 -24.05 37.84 -35.34
N LEU A 10 -23.27 38.78 -35.85
CA LEU A 10 -22.58 38.66 -37.12
C LEU A 10 -21.47 37.60 -37.08
N VAL A 11 -20.71 37.56 -36.01
CA VAL A 11 -19.67 36.53 -35.78
C VAL A 11 -20.28 35.14 -35.64
N LEU A 12 -21.37 35.00 -34.87
CA LEU A 12 -22.11 33.74 -34.76
C LEU A 12 -22.67 33.27 -36.10
N GLY A 13 -23.22 34.19 -36.90
CA GLY A 13 -23.70 33.89 -38.24
C GLY A 13 -22.60 33.37 -39.17
N ILE A 14 -21.41 33.98 -39.13
CA ILE A 14 -20.25 33.54 -39.90
C ILE A 14 -19.80 32.14 -39.47
N ILE A 15 -19.71 31.87 -38.15
CA ILE A 15 -19.32 30.58 -37.61
C ILE A 15 -20.31 29.49 -38.03
N ILE A 16 -21.61 29.75 -37.94
CA ILE A 16 -22.65 28.80 -38.35
C ILE A 16 -22.57 28.54 -39.86
N SER A 17 -22.37 29.56 -40.67
CA SER A 17 -22.24 29.42 -42.13
C SER A 17 -21.01 28.62 -42.53
N LEU A 18 -19.85 28.87 -41.86
CA LEU A 18 -18.63 28.11 -42.05
C LEU A 18 -18.80 26.64 -41.63
N HIS A 19 -19.49 26.40 -40.54
CA HIS A 19 -19.79 25.03 -40.07
C HIS A 19 -20.63 24.26 -41.12
N TYR A 20 -21.68 24.86 -41.63
CA TYR A 20 -22.49 24.23 -42.68
C TYR A 20 -21.68 24.00 -43.97
N LEU A 21 -20.87 24.96 -44.39
CA LEU A 21 -20.05 24.86 -45.59
C LEU A 21 -19.02 23.72 -45.45
N LEU A 22 -18.34 23.62 -44.32
CA LEU A 22 -17.41 22.54 -44.01
C LEU A 22 -18.11 21.17 -43.90
N SER A 23 -19.31 21.13 -43.35
CA SER A 23 -20.11 19.91 -43.25
C SER A 23 -20.54 19.33 -44.59
N PHE A 24 -20.73 20.19 -45.62
CA PHE A 24 -21.07 19.79 -46.98
C PHE A 24 -19.84 19.48 -47.85
N THR A 25 -18.71 20.10 -47.58
CA THR A 25 -17.49 19.93 -48.41
C THR A 25 -16.53 18.87 -47.90
N HIS A 26 -16.60 18.54 -46.61
CA HIS A 26 -15.75 17.51 -45.97
C HIS A 26 -16.61 16.48 -45.23
N GLU A 27 -16.78 15.31 -45.83
CA GLU A 27 -17.61 14.22 -45.31
C GLU A 27 -17.20 13.77 -43.88
N GLU A 28 -15.91 13.75 -43.59
CA GLU A 28 -15.43 13.41 -42.24
C GLU A 28 -15.75 14.46 -41.19
N TYR A 29 -15.71 15.75 -41.56
CA TYR A 29 -16.11 16.84 -40.67
C TYR A 29 -17.61 16.82 -40.39
N GLY A 30 -18.45 16.57 -41.42
CA GLY A 30 -19.89 16.41 -41.26
C GLY A 30 -20.27 15.22 -40.39
N ARG A 31 -19.55 14.11 -40.55
CA ARG A 31 -19.72 12.90 -39.67
C ARG A 31 -19.30 13.17 -38.24
N ALA A 32 -18.21 13.90 -37.99
CA ALA A 32 -17.70 14.21 -36.66
C ALA A 32 -18.60 15.19 -35.89
N THR A 33 -19.28 16.10 -36.57
CA THR A 33 -20.09 17.20 -35.98
C THR A 33 -21.60 16.98 -36.07
N SER A 34 -22.06 15.79 -36.52
CA SER A 34 -23.48 15.48 -36.64
C SER A 34 -24.18 15.39 -35.30
N LEU A 35 -25.35 16.04 -35.17
CA LEU A 35 -26.18 16.00 -33.96
C LEU A 35 -26.61 14.59 -33.54
N SER A 36 -26.68 13.64 -34.50
CA SER A 36 -26.97 12.24 -34.22
C SER A 36 -25.87 11.58 -33.42
N ARG A 37 -24.58 11.82 -33.76
CA ARG A 37 -23.44 11.31 -32.96
C ARG A 37 -23.36 11.93 -31.56
N PHE A 38 -23.73 13.21 -31.45
CA PHE A 38 -23.79 13.87 -30.14
C PHE A 38 -24.89 13.24 -29.26
N LYS A 39 -26.04 12.91 -29.85
CA LYS A 39 -27.11 12.16 -29.18
C LYS A 39 -26.68 10.74 -28.84
N ASP A 40 -26.02 10.04 -29.77
CA ASP A 40 -25.51 8.66 -29.51
C ASP A 40 -24.40 8.64 -28.48
N THR A 41 -23.54 9.64 -28.44
CA THR A 41 -22.50 9.78 -27.40
C THR A 41 -23.14 10.12 -26.05
N LEU A 42 -24.13 11.03 -25.99
CA LEU A 42 -24.89 11.33 -24.79
C LEU A 42 -25.70 10.14 -24.29
N SER A 43 -26.35 9.37 -25.16
CA SER A 43 -27.07 8.16 -24.76
C SER A 43 -26.13 7.02 -24.37
N LYS A 44 -24.97 6.89 -25.00
CA LYS A 44 -23.94 5.93 -24.56
C LYS A 44 -23.29 6.34 -23.22
N THR A 45 -23.04 7.64 -23.00
CA THR A 45 -22.54 8.15 -21.72
C THR A 45 -23.62 7.99 -20.64
N GLN A 46 -24.90 8.21 -20.93
CA GLN A 46 -25.98 7.89 -19.99
C GLN A 46 -26.18 6.39 -19.76
N ALA A 47 -26.02 5.56 -20.79
CA ALA A 47 -26.12 4.10 -20.65
C ALA A 47 -24.93 3.49 -19.90
N THR A 48 -23.72 4.03 -20.07
CA THR A 48 -22.52 3.60 -19.30
C THR A 48 -22.53 4.16 -17.87
N THR A 49 -23.12 5.33 -17.64
CA THR A 49 -23.27 5.90 -16.29
C THR A 49 -24.45 5.26 -15.55
N SER A 50 -25.48 4.74 -16.25
CA SER A 50 -26.63 4.07 -15.63
C SER A 50 -26.43 2.58 -15.39
N SER A 51 -25.39 1.95 -15.94
CA SER A 51 -25.07 0.54 -15.69
C SER A 51 -24.00 0.31 -14.59
N GLN A 52 -23.45 1.36 -13.98
CA GLN A 52 -22.50 1.24 -12.87
C GLN A 52 -22.90 2.00 -11.59
N HIS A 53 -24.06 2.62 -11.54
CA HIS A 53 -24.66 3.07 -10.29
C HIS A 53 -26.03 2.40 -10.10
N GLN A 54 -26.04 1.08 -10.05
CA GLN A 54 -26.99 0.43 -9.16
C GLN A 54 -26.54 0.78 -7.75
N ASN A 55 -27.24 1.70 -7.12
CA ASN A 55 -27.39 1.80 -5.68
C ASN A 55 -27.97 0.50 -5.14
N SER A 56 -27.24 -0.60 -5.21
CA SER A 56 -27.37 -1.64 -4.22
C SER A 56 -26.50 -1.16 -3.06
N THR A 57 -27.11 -0.52 -2.08
CA THR A 57 -26.65 -0.53 -0.70
C THR A 57 -26.67 -1.99 -0.21
N THR A 58 -25.86 -2.84 -0.83
CA THR A 58 -25.44 -4.08 -0.21
C THR A 58 -24.50 -3.62 0.89
N ASN A 59 -24.90 -3.88 2.13
CA ASN A 59 -24.08 -3.78 3.34
C ASN A 59 -22.90 -4.78 3.28
N ARG A 60 -22.24 -4.90 2.09
CA ARG A 60 -21.15 -5.83 1.87
C ARG A 60 -19.89 -5.26 2.48
N LYS A 61 -19.25 -6.03 3.31
CA LYS A 61 -17.98 -5.73 3.97
C LYS A 61 -16.99 -6.84 3.67
N ALA A 62 -15.74 -6.51 3.43
CA ALA A 62 -14.68 -7.51 3.40
C ALA A 62 -14.44 -8.06 4.81
N LYS A 63 -13.92 -9.27 4.92
CA LYS A 63 -13.40 -9.80 6.19
C LYS A 63 -12.04 -9.17 6.47
N ALA A 64 -12.04 -7.97 7.01
CA ALA A 64 -10.84 -7.16 7.16
C ALA A 64 -10.78 -6.46 8.51
N ALA A 65 -9.56 -6.06 8.92
CA ALA A 65 -9.31 -5.30 10.14
C ALA A 65 -8.13 -4.33 9.95
N PHE A 66 -8.12 -3.25 10.71
CA PHE A 66 -6.90 -2.49 10.96
C PHE A 66 -6.02 -3.27 11.94
N VAL A 67 -4.72 -3.32 11.65
CA VAL A 67 -3.73 -3.98 12.52
C VAL A 67 -2.71 -2.97 12.98
N VAL A 68 -2.56 -2.84 14.28
CA VAL A 68 -1.63 -1.92 14.94
C VAL A 68 -0.69 -2.71 15.83
N LEU A 69 0.60 -2.70 15.51
CA LEU A 69 1.64 -3.16 16.41
C LEU A 69 2.16 -1.96 17.20
N ALA A 70 1.93 -1.90 18.50
CA ALA A 70 2.28 -0.75 19.31
C ALA A 70 2.53 -1.13 20.76
N ARG A 71 3.43 -0.41 21.42
CA ARG A 71 3.67 -0.51 22.85
C ARG A 71 2.72 0.42 23.63
N ASN A 72 2.60 0.18 24.91
CA ASN A 72 1.82 1.06 25.77
C ASN A 72 2.30 2.54 25.73
N GLY A 73 3.60 2.75 25.55
CA GLY A 73 4.20 4.09 25.42
C GLY A 73 3.91 4.81 24.10
N ASP A 74 3.39 4.11 23.10
CA ASP A 74 3.07 4.69 21.77
C ASP A 74 1.64 5.25 21.72
N LEU A 75 0.91 5.26 22.85
CA LEU A 75 -0.51 5.58 22.93
C LEU A 75 -0.90 6.89 22.23
N GLU A 76 -0.21 7.99 22.47
CA GLU A 76 -0.51 9.28 21.83
C GLU A 76 -0.41 9.21 20.30
N GLY A 77 0.63 8.54 19.80
CA GLY A 77 0.83 8.33 18.36
C GLY A 77 -0.25 7.44 17.76
N VAL A 78 -0.67 6.40 18.47
CA VAL A 78 -1.78 5.51 18.06
C VAL A 78 -3.08 6.29 17.98
N LEU A 79 -3.44 7.06 19.03
CA LEU A 79 -4.66 7.87 19.06
C LEU A 79 -4.68 8.89 17.91
N SER A 80 -3.55 9.52 17.62
CA SER A 80 -3.42 10.47 16.51
C SER A 80 -3.69 9.80 15.16
N SER A 81 -3.11 8.62 14.91
CA SER A 81 -3.29 7.87 13.66
C SER A 81 -4.72 7.33 13.53
N MET A 82 -5.26 6.75 14.61
CA MET A 82 -6.65 6.28 14.67
C MET A 82 -7.65 7.40 14.36
N LYS A 83 -7.49 8.55 15.01
CA LYS A 83 -8.40 9.69 14.83
C LYS A 83 -8.49 10.13 13.37
N GLN A 84 -7.35 10.19 12.67
CA GLN A 84 -7.31 10.54 11.26
C GLN A 84 -7.98 9.45 10.40
N MET A 85 -7.68 8.18 10.66
CA MET A 85 -8.30 7.06 9.95
C MET A 85 -9.82 7.01 10.18
N GLU A 86 -10.28 7.22 11.40
CA GLU A 86 -11.71 7.28 11.72
C GLU A 86 -12.38 8.42 10.96
N ASP A 87 -11.80 9.62 10.98
CA ASP A 87 -12.39 10.79 10.33
C ASP A 87 -12.39 10.70 8.80
N ARG A 88 -11.37 10.08 8.20
CA ARG A 88 -11.21 9.98 6.75
C ARG A 88 -11.93 8.78 6.13
N PHE A 89 -12.07 7.70 6.89
CA PHE A 89 -12.56 6.43 6.34
C PHE A 89 -13.50 5.69 7.30
N ASN A 90 -13.02 5.30 8.50
CA ASN A 90 -13.63 4.21 9.25
C ASN A 90 -14.97 4.53 9.90
N LYS A 91 -15.27 5.79 10.22
CA LYS A 91 -16.63 6.21 10.67
C LYS A 91 -17.72 5.80 9.68
N LYS A 92 -17.38 5.72 8.38
CA LYS A 92 -18.32 5.34 7.33
C LYS A 92 -18.38 3.84 7.11
N PHE A 93 -17.24 3.14 7.27
CA PHE A 93 -17.10 1.74 6.88
C PHE A 93 -17.08 0.78 8.06
N ASP A 94 -16.74 1.25 9.27
CA ASP A 94 -16.84 0.52 10.54
C ASP A 94 -16.07 -0.80 10.55
N TYR A 95 -14.78 -0.79 10.15
CA TYR A 95 -13.88 -1.93 10.27
C TYR A 95 -13.26 -2.01 11.66
N PRO A 96 -13.06 -3.24 12.21
CA PRO A 96 -12.50 -3.45 13.53
C PRO A 96 -11.01 -3.10 13.61
N TRP A 97 -10.56 -2.80 14.83
CA TRP A 97 -9.17 -2.56 15.17
C TRP A 97 -8.60 -3.72 15.98
N VAL A 98 -7.43 -4.22 15.57
CA VAL A 98 -6.67 -5.25 16.28
C VAL A 98 -5.32 -4.68 16.68
N PHE A 99 -5.09 -4.57 17.99
CA PHE A 99 -3.85 -4.09 18.58
C PHE A 99 -3.03 -5.28 19.06
N LEU A 100 -1.73 -5.30 18.72
CA LEU A 100 -0.80 -6.37 19.07
C LEU A 100 0.41 -5.78 19.79
N ASN A 101 0.86 -6.45 20.86
CA ASN A 101 2.02 -6.04 21.65
C ASN A 101 2.68 -7.26 22.31
N GLU A 102 3.97 -7.19 22.53
CA GLU A 102 4.73 -8.20 23.27
C GLU A 102 4.45 -8.20 24.78
N GLU A 103 3.83 -7.15 25.28
CA GLU A 103 3.39 -7.00 26.68
C GLU A 103 1.87 -6.77 26.74
N PRO A 104 1.21 -7.11 27.86
CA PRO A 104 -0.20 -6.80 28.01
C PRO A 104 -0.47 -5.30 27.88
N PHE A 105 -1.52 -4.94 27.13
CA PHE A 105 -1.96 -3.56 27.04
C PHE A 105 -2.54 -3.09 28.39
N THR A 106 -2.19 -1.86 28.78
CA THR A 106 -2.75 -1.21 29.98
C THR A 106 -4.24 -0.92 29.82
N ASP A 107 -4.96 -0.78 30.94
CA ASP A 107 -6.37 -0.40 30.90
C ASP A 107 -6.58 1.00 30.33
N GLU A 108 -5.62 1.91 30.54
CA GLU A 108 -5.62 3.24 29.92
C GLU A 108 -5.53 3.16 28.40
N PHE A 109 -4.58 2.36 27.87
CA PHE A 109 -4.45 2.15 26.42
C PHE A 109 -5.75 1.62 25.81
N LYS A 110 -6.32 0.56 26.41
CA LYS A 110 -7.58 -0.03 25.95
C LYS A 110 -8.73 0.97 26.00
N LYS A 111 -8.87 1.69 27.11
CA LYS A 111 -9.93 2.69 27.30
C LYS A 111 -9.87 3.78 26.23
N LEU A 112 -8.72 4.44 26.07
CA LEU A 112 -8.59 5.60 25.20
C LEU A 112 -8.69 5.21 23.70
N THR A 113 -8.13 4.08 23.29
CA THR A 113 -8.27 3.60 21.91
C THR A 113 -9.70 3.16 21.59
N THR A 114 -10.44 2.60 22.55
CA THR A 114 -11.86 2.25 22.36
C THR A 114 -12.75 3.51 22.29
N GLU A 115 -12.42 4.57 23.03
CA GLU A 115 -13.19 5.83 23.01
C GLU A 115 -13.06 6.62 21.69
N VAL A 116 -11.99 6.40 20.91
CA VAL A 116 -11.74 7.11 19.62
C VAL A 116 -12.60 6.56 18.48
N THR A 117 -13.03 5.31 18.56
CA THR A 117 -13.76 4.62 17.48
C THR A 117 -15.14 4.15 17.92
N GLN A 118 -16.05 3.95 16.97
CA GLN A 118 -17.33 3.24 17.19
C GLN A 118 -17.20 1.75 16.84
N SER A 119 -16.12 1.38 16.15
CA SER A 119 -15.85 0.01 15.72
C SER A 119 -15.30 -0.83 16.88
N SER A 120 -15.39 -2.14 16.75
CA SER A 120 -14.84 -3.04 17.77
C SER A 120 -13.31 -2.96 17.84
N THR A 121 -12.79 -3.09 19.06
CA THR A 121 -11.36 -3.12 19.35
C THR A 121 -10.98 -4.45 20.00
N SER A 122 -9.85 -5.03 19.60
CA SER A 122 -9.30 -6.26 20.16
C SER A 122 -7.83 -6.08 20.50
N TYR A 123 -7.37 -6.70 21.59
CA TYR A 123 -6.04 -6.50 22.15
C TYR A 123 -5.35 -7.86 22.32
N GLY A 124 -4.29 -8.11 21.57
CA GLY A 124 -3.55 -9.37 21.55
C GLY A 124 -2.19 -9.26 22.21
N LEU A 125 -1.88 -10.27 23.04
CA LEU A 125 -0.54 -10.51 23.52
C LEU A 125 0.19 -11.40 22.52
N ILE A 126 1.34 -10.97 22.04
CA ILE A 126 2.17 -11.74 21.11
C ILE A 126 2.81 -12.91 21.87
N PRO A 127 2.71 -14.15 21.38
CA PRO A 127 3.41 -15.28 21.97
C PRO A 127 4.92 -15.04 22.04
N HIS A 128 5.55 -15.49 23.13
CA HIS A 128 6.96 -15.26 23.40
C HIS A 128 7.88 -15.71 22.25
N ASP A 129 7.67 -16.90 21.73
CA ASP A 129 8.45 -17.52 20.64
C ASP A 129 8.23 -16.84 19.27
N HIS A 130 7.12 -16.13 19.09
CA HIS A 130 6.89 -15.31 17.91
C HIS A 130 7.63 -13.97 17.95
N TRP A 131 7.91 -13.44 19.13
CA TRP A 131 8.52 -12.12 19.31
C TRP A 131 10.02 -12.18 19.58
N TYR A 132 10.45 -12.96 20.56
CA TYR A 132 11.83 -12.93 21.01
C TYR A 132 12.77 -13.71 20.07
N GLN A 133 14.05 -13.37 20.16
CA GLN A 133 15.12 -14.01 19.40
C GLN A 133 15.11 -15.53 19.65
N PRO A 134 15.12 -16.36 18.58
CA PRO A 134 15.18 -17.82 18.75
C PRO A 134 16.50 -18.30 19.36
N ASP A 135 16.43 -19.38 20.13
CA ASP A 135 17.61 -20.02 20.71
C ASP A 135 18.62 -20.57 19.68
N SER A 136 18.18 -20.76 18.44
CA SER A 136 19.01 -21.15 17.29
C SER A 136 19.98 -20.06 16.82
N ILE A 137 19.81 -18.84 17.26
CA ILE A 137 20.68 -17.70 16.92
C ILE A 137 21.91 -17.72 17.83
N ASP A 138 23.08 -17.77 17.22
CA ASP A 138 24.36 -17.59 17.93
C ASP A 138 24.47 -16.15 18.46
N GLU A 139 24.25 -15.98 19.76
CA GLU A 139 24.20 -14.66 20.40
C GLU A 139 25.56 -13.95 20.38
N GLU A 140 26.68 -14.67 20.42
CA GLU A 140 28.01 -14.04 20.31
C GLU A 140 28.20 -13.41 18.92
N ARG A 141 27.84 -14.15 17.87
CA ARG A 141 27.85 -13.65 16.47
C ARG A 141 26.89 -12.48 16.30
N ALA A 142 25.65 -12.59 16.81
CA ALA A 142 24.65 -11.53 16.71
C ALA A 142 25.07 -10.25 17.44
N THR A 143 25.67 -10.38 18.64
CA THR A 143 26.20 -9.25 19.42
C THR A 143 27.34 -8.54 18.68
N LYS A 144 28.28 -9.29 18.09
CA LYS A 144 29.38 -8.71 17.28
C LYS A 144 28.83 -7.98 16.06
N ALA A 145 27.83 -8.54 15.38
CA ALA A 145 27.17 -7.89 14.23
C ALA A 145 26.46 -6.60 14.63
N ARG A 146 25.73 -6.59 15.73
CA ARG A 146 25.09 -5.36 16.26
C ARG A 146 26.12 -4.28 16.61
N ALA A 147 27.22 -4.67 17.29
CA ALA A 147 28.28 -3.73 17.64
C ALA A 147 28.92 -3.10 16.38
N LYS A 148 29.17 -3.88 15.35
CA LYS A 148 29.71 -3.39 14.07
C LYS A 148 28.73 -2.44 13.39
N MET A 149 27.42 -2.74 13.37
CA MET A 149 26.41 -1.84 12.80
C MET A 149 26.28 -0.52 13.57
N VAL A 150 26.50 -0.52 14.89
CA VAL A 150 26.55 0.73 15.70
C VAL A 150 27.76 1.56 15.32
N GLU A 151 28.96 0.93 15.19
CA GLU A 151 30.18 1.59 14.73
C GLU A 151 29.99 2.22 13.34
N ASP A 152 29.37 1.48 12.43
CA ASP A 152 29.08 1.92 11.05
C ASP A 152 27.88 2.89 10.96
N ARG A 153 27.27 3.25 12.08
CA ARG A 153 26.11 4.17 12.18
C ARG A 153 24.89 3.71 11.36
N VAL A 154 24.70 2.41 11.24
CA VAL A 154 23.51 1.86 10.60
C VAL A 154 22.29 2.14 11.48
N ILE A 155 21.23 2.67 10.89
CA ILE A 155 19.98 2.98 11.58
C ILE A 155 19.42 1.73 12.27
N TYR A 156 19.09 1.84 13.56
CA TYR A 156 18.64 0.72 14.43
C TYR A 156 19.64 -0.45 14.52
N GLY A 157 20.90 -0.27 14.11
CA GLY A 157 21.91 -1.30 14.06
C GLY A 157 22.13 -2.03 15.39
N GLY A 158 22.03 -1.35 16.53
CA GLY A 158 22.14 -1.92 17.88
C GLY A 158 20.85 -2.49 18.49
N SER A 159 19.68 -2.25 17.87
CA SER A 159 18.39 -2.56 18.48
C SER A 159 17.97 -4.02 18.27
N VAL A 160 17.89 -4.79 19.35
CA VAL A 160 17.29 -6.16 19.33
C VAL A 160 15.79 -6.08 19.14
N SER A 161 15.12 -5.15 19.83
CA SER A 161 13.68 -4.99 19.74
C SER A 161 13.21 -4.63 18.31
N TYR A 162 13.98 -3.83 17.58
CA TYR A 162 13.68 -3.55 16.17
C TYR A 162 13.77 -4.83 15.32
N ARG A 163 14.76 -5.68 15.55
CA ARG A 163 14.90 -6.98 14.86
C ARG A 163 13.75 -7.92 15.18
N ASN A 164 13.34 -7.97 16.44
CA ASN A 164 12.17 -8.74 16.88
C ASN A 164 10.92 -8.29 16.13
N MET A 165 10.70 -6.98 16.03
CA MET A 165 9.57 -6.38 15.30
C MET A 165 9.62 -6.73 13.80
N CYS A 166 10.78 -6.60 13.14
CA CYS A 166 10.92 -6.96 11.74
C CYS A 166 10.65 -8.45 11.49
N ARG A 167 11.20 -9.34 12.35
CA ARG A 167 10.93 -10.79 12.28
C ARG A 167 9.45 -11.10 12.51
N TYR A 168 8.82 -10.49 13.51
CA TYR A 168 7.41 -10.67 13.82
C TYR A 168 6.51 -10.24 12.64
N ASN A 169 6.72 -9.06 12.11
CA ASN A 169 5.95 -8.58 10.95
C ASN A 169 6.20 -9.45 9.72
N SER A 170 7.42 -9.92 9.50
CA SER A 170 7.72 -10.79 8.34
C SER A 170 7.03 -12.16 8.41
N GLY A 171 6.85 -12.73 9.61
CA GLY A 171 6.50 -14.15 9.68
C GLY A 171 5.39 -14.57 10.63
N PHE A 172 4.96 -13.73 11.55
CA PHE A 172 4.11 -14.19 12.64
C PHE A 172 2.80 -13.41 12.80
N PHE A 173 2.75 -12.10 12.53
CA PHE A 173 1.56 -11.31 12.84
C PHE A 173 0.28 -11.90 12.25
N TYR A 174 0.33 -12.35 11.00
CA TYR A 174 -0.82 -12.92 10.28
C TYR A 174 -1.28 -14.29 10.81
N ARG A 175 -0.48 -14.91 11.70
CA ARG A 175 -0.80 -16.16 12.40
C ARG A 175 -1.45 -15.91 13.76
N HIS A 176 -1.51 -14.65 14.23
CA HIS A 176 -2.08 -14.32 15.52
C HIS A 176 -3.57 -14.69 15.58
N GLU A 177 -3.99 -15.27 16.73
CA GLU A 177 -5.36 -15.80 16.92
C GLU A 177 -6.46 -14.77 16.60
N LEU A 178 -6.25 -13.49 16.94
CA LEU A 178 -7.19 -12.42 16.66
C LEU A 178 -7.34 -12.11 15.17
N LEU A 179 -6.44 -12.57 14.32
CA LEU A 179 -6.47 -12.30 12.88
C LEU A 179 -6.95 -13.50 12.06
N LYS A 180 -7.17 -14.68 12.65
CA LYS A 180 -7.47 -15.92 11.93
C LYS A 180 -8.72 -15.86 11.03
N ASP A 181 -9.73 -15.08 11.43
CA ASP A 181 -11.01 -14.97 10.72
C ASP A 181 -11.04 -13.84 9.68
N TYR A 182 -9.97 -13.05 9.59
CA TYR A 182 -9.83 -12.00 8.59
C TYR A 182 -9.07 -12.49 7.35
N GLU A 183 -9.44 -11.93 6.20
CA GLU A 183 -8.82 -12.20 4.90
C GLU A 183 -7.91 -11.07 4.45
N PHE A 184 -8.17 -9.84 4.91
CA PHE A 184 -7.39 -8.64 4.62
C PHE A 184 -7.06 -7.87 5.89
N TYR A 185 -6.03 -7.05 5.82
CA TYR A 185 -5.69 -6.09 6.86
C TYR A 185 -5.18 -4.78 6.27
N TRP A 186 -5.30 -3.72 7.06
CA TRP A 186 -4.63 -2.45 6.82
C TRP A 186 -3.72 -2.15 8.00
N ARG A 187 -2.41 -2.12 7.76
CA ARG A 187 -1.42 -1.78 8.78
C ARG A 187 -1.46 -0.30 9.06
N VAL A 188 -1.60 0.07 10.32
CA VAL A 188 -1.56 1.44 10.81
C VAL A 188 -0.50 1.54 11.89
N GLU A 189 0.43 2.48 11.73
CA GLU A 189 1.48 2.72 12.71
C GLU A 189 1.19 3.97 13.55
N PRO A 190 1.82 4.10 14.75
CA PRO A 190 1.75 5.34 15.53
C PRO A 190 2.35 6.52 14.76
N ASN A 191 1.79 7.73 14.94
CA ASN A 191 2.27 8.99 14.36
C ASN A 191 2.23 9.09 12.82
N VAL A 192 1.50 8.23 12.13
CA VAL A 192 1.26 8.37 10.69
C VAL A 192 0.15 9.38 10.40
N ARG A 193 0.11 9.88 9.16
CA ARG A 193 -0.91 10.84 8.73
C ARG A 193 -1.67 10.32 7.53
N PHE A 194 -3.00 10.50 7.56
CA PHE A 194 -3.91 10.25 6.44
C PHE A 194 -4.51 11.56 5.99
N PHE A 195 -4.27 11.96 4.74
CA PHE A 195 -4.54 13.31 4.27
C PHE A 195 -5.87 13.46 3.54
N CYS A 196 -6.44 12.38 3.00
CA CYS A 196 -7.54 12.45 2.06
C CYS A 196 -8.80 11.74 2.58
N ASP A 197 -9.98 12.27 2.27
CA ASP A 197 -11.25 11.59 2.52
C ASP A 197 -11.42 10.44 1.53
N LEU A 198 -11.82 9.26 2.01
CA LEU A 198 -12.12 8.10 1.20
C LEU A 198 -13.64 7.87 1.16
N ASP A 199 -14.22 7.87 -0.02
CA ASP A 199 -15.64 7.63 -0.24
C ASP A 199 -15.97 6.23 -0.76
N TYR A 200 -14.95 5.39 -0.96
CA TYR A 200 -15.01 4.00 -1.35
C TYR A 200 -14.31 3.09 -0.32
N ASP A 201 -14.48 1.78 -0.46
CA ASP A 201 -13.91 0.78 0.42
C ASP A 201 -12.65 0.15 -0.21
N PRO A 202 -11.41 0.47 0.28
CA PRO A 202 -10.18 -0.11 -0.24
C PRO A 202 -10.09 -1.62 -0.07
N PHE A 203 -10.68 -2.19 0.98
CA PHE A 203 -10.69 -3.65 1.17
C PHE A 203 -11.53 -4.35 0.10
N LEU A 204 -12.68 -3.77 -0.28
CA LEU A 204 -13.47 -4.29 -1.38
C LEU A 204 -12.77 -4.11 -2.73
N VAL A 205 -12.00 -3.03 -2.93
CA VAL A 205 -11.15 -2.88 -4.12
C VAL A 205 -10.15 -4.03 -4.21
N MET A 206 -9.48 -4.35 -3.12
CA MET A 206 -8.54 -5.49 -3.07
C MET A 206 -9.24 -6.81 -3.37
N GLN A 207 -10.35 -7.08 -2.68
CA GLN A 207 -11.10 -8.32 -2.83
C GLN A 207 -11.67 -8.50 -4.24
N ASP A 208 -12.35 -7.49 -4.78
CA ASP A 208 -13.08 -7.58 -6.05
C ASP A 208 -12.16 -7.64 -7.27
N ASN A 209 -10.95 -7.09 -7.15
CA ASN A 209 -9.94 -7.12 -8.20
C ASN A 209 -8.84 -8.17 -7.95
N ASN A 210 -9.07 -9.11 -7.04
CA ASN A 210 -8.13 -10.18 -6.71
C ASN A 210 -6.71 -9.66 -6.38
N LYS A 211 -6.63 -8.53 -5.65
CA LYS A 211 -5.36 -7.94 -5.24
C LYS A 211 -4.86 -8.59 -3.96
N VAL A 212 -3.55 -8.77 -3.86
CA VAL A 212 -2.92 -9.35 -2.66
C VAL A 212 -2.11 -8.33 -1.88
N TYR A 213 -1.58 -7.30 -2.55
CA TYR A 213 -0.73 -6.29 -1.92
C TYR A 213 -1.04 -4.89 -2.45
N GLY A 214 -1.38 -3.99 -1.56
CA GLY A 214 -1.66 -2.58 -1.84
C GLY A 214 -0.73 -1.65 -1.05
N PHE A 215 -0.21 -0.62 -1.70
CA PHE A 215 0.79 0.30 -1.15
C PHE A 215 0.55 1.75 -1.60
N THR A 216 1.23 2.70 -0.94
CA THR A 216 1.28 4.12 -1.33
C THR A 216 2.69 4.60 -1.61
N VAL A 217 3.69 4.13 -0.87
CA VAL A 217 5.09 4.55 -0.99
C VAL A 217 5.97 3.34 -1.26
N SER A 218 6.93 3.49 -2.17
CA SER A 218 7.99 2.51 -2.42
C SER A 218 9.34 3.23 -2.54
N LEU A 219 10.41 2.60 -2.05
CA LEU A 219 11.74 3.22 -1.94
C LEU A 219 12.86 2.18 -1.93
N PHE A 220 14.09 2.65 -1.97
CA PHE A 220 15.27 1.78 -1.88
C PHE A 220 15.61 1.43 -0.43
N GLU A 221 16.02 0.18 -0.18
CA GLU A 221 16.56 -0.24 1.12
C GLU A 221 18.05 0.10 1.24
N TYR A 222 18.51 0.27 2.47
CA TYR A 222 19.94 0.43 2.79
C TYR A 222 20.69 -0.88 2.62
N LYS A 223 21.71 -0.90 1.76
CA LYS A 223 22.49 -2.10 1.45
C LYS A 223 23.10 -2.75 2.70
N GLU A 224 23.51 -1.94 3.66
CA GLU A 224 24.20 -2.35 4.88
C GLU A 224 23.29 -3.18 5.80
N THR A 225 21.98 -3.11 5.62
CA THR A 225 21.00 -3.79 6.45
C THR A 225 20.63 -5.18 5.95
N ILE A 226 20.83 -5.42 4.63
CA ILE A 226 20.41 -6.64 3.93
C ILE A 226 21.50 -7.26 3.04
N PRO A 227 22.78 -7.30 3.46
CA PRO A 227 23.89 -7.72 2.58
C PRO A 227 23.68 -9.08 1.90
N THR A 228 23.07 -10.05 2.61
CA THR A 228 22.90 -11.42 2.08
C THR A 228 21.45 -11.82 1.82
N LEU A 229 20.47 -10.92 2.02
CA LEU A 229 19.05 -11.25 1.83
C LEU A 229 18.76 -11.75 0.41
N TRP A 230 19.31 -11.09 -0.62
CA TRP A 230 19.07 -11.48 -2.00
C TRP A 230 19.72 -12.82 -2.36
N ASP A 231 20.93 -13.08 -1.92
CA ASP A 231 21.60 -14.36 -2.16
C ASP A 231 20.84 -15.51 -1.48
N THR A 232 20.35 -15.30 -0.26
CA THR A 232 19.48 -16.25 0.44
C THR A 232 18.16 -16.47 -0.32
N THR A 233 17.57 -15.41 -0.86
CA THR A 233 16.37 -15.47 -1.69
C THR A 233 16.62 -16.26 -2.97
N LYS A 234 17.72 -15.97 -3.70
CA LYS A 234 18.08 -16.71 -4.93
C LYS A 234 18.26 -18.20 -4.68
N GLN A 235 18.82 -18.56 -3.54
CA GLN A 235 18.97 -19.96 -3.17
C GLN A 235 17.60 -20.62 -2.94
N PHE A 236 16.69 -19.94 -2.22
CA PHE A 236 15.34 -20.43 -1.99
C PHE A 236 14.58 -20.65 -3.32
N ILE A 237 14.56 -19.68 -4.22
CA ILE A 237 13.82 -19.82 -5.49
C ILE A 237 14.44 -20.86 -6.43
N LYS A 238 15.74 -21.14 -6.32
CA LYS A 238 16.39 -22.24 -7.03
C LYS A 238 15.95 -23.61 -6.50
N GLU A 239 15.71 -23.72 -5.19
CA GLU A 239 15.23 -24.94 -4.55
C GLU A 239 13.71 -25.14 -4.74
N HIS A 240 12.95 -24.03 -4.95
CA HIS A 240 11.49 -24.00 -5.06
C HIS A 240 11.00 -23.22 -6.29
N PRO A 241 11.41 -23.59 -7.50
CA PRO A 241 10.99 -22.87 -8.73
C PRO A 241 9.47 -22.97 -8.97
N GLU A 242 8.80 -23.98 -8.42
CA GLU A 242 7.36 -24.20 -8.52
C GLU A 242 6.51 -23.09 -7.87
N TYR A 243 7.08 -22.29 -6.97
CA TYR A 243 6.38 -21.20 -6.30
C TYR A 243 6.33 -19.90 -7.09
N LEU A 244 7.07 -19.80 -8.21
CA LEU A 244 7.16 -18.58 -9.00
C LEU A 244 6.15 -18.59 -10.16
N PRO A 245 5.08 -17.75 -10.11
CA PRO A 245 4.24 -17.50 -11.28
C PRO A 245 5.07 -16.95 -12.43
N ALA A 246 4.73 -17.32 -13.66
CA ALA A 246 5.45 -16.85 -14.84
C ALA A 246 5.34 -15.33 -15.07
N ASP A 247 4.27 -14.71 -14.58
CA ASP A 247 3.94 -13.29 -14.67
C ASP A 247 4.14 -12.53 -13.33
N ASN A 248 5.06 -13.02 -12.49
CA ASN A 248 5.40 -12.38 -11.23
C ASN A 248 6.02 -10.98 -11.41
N ALA A 249 6.23 -10.27 -10.30
CA ALA A 249 6.76 -8.92 -10.31
C ALA A 249 8.30 -8.86 -10.11
N MET A 250 9.07 -9.86 -10.55
CA MET A 250 10.54 -9.87 -10.49
C MET A 250 11.16 -8.59 -11.06
N GLY A 251 10.59 -8.02 -12.12
CA GLY A 251 11.07 -6.76 -12.71
C GLY A 251 11.02 -5.54 -11.78
N PHE A 252 10.24 -5.58 -10.68
CA PHE A 252 10.29 -4.55 -9.64
C PHE A 252 11.54 -4.68 -8.76
N LEU A 253 12.02 -5.91 -8.56
CA LEU A 253 13.15 -6.22 -7.67
C LEU A 253 14.50 -6.20 -8.39
N SER A 254 14.50 -6.42 -9.70
CA SER A 254 15.72 -6.66 -10.46
C SER A 254 15.55 -6.22 -11.91
N GLU A 255 16.58 -5.54 -12.45
CA GLU A 255 16.62 -5.09 -13.84
C GLU A 255 17.39 -6.06 -14.76
N ASP A 256 18.00 -7.11 -14.18
CA ASP A 256 18.87 -8.09 -14.87
C ASP A 256 18.35 -9.53 -14.74
N GLY A 257 17.03 -9.68 -14.58
CA GLY A 257 16.39 -11.00 -14.54
C GLY A 257 16.58 -11.76 -13.23
N GLY A 258 16.88 -11.06 -12.14
CA GLY A 258 17.02 -11.64 -10.80
C GLY A 258 18.47 -11.88 -10.38
N GLU A 259 19.47 -11.53 -11.18
CA GLU A 259 20.87 -11.68 -10.80
C GLU A 259 21.25 -10.75 -9.63
N THR A 260 20.83 -9.49 -9.72
CA THR A 260 21.07 -8.50 -8.67
C THR A 260 19.77 -7.90 -8.14
N TYR A 261 19.73 -7.61 -6.84
CA TYR A 261 18.62 -6.90 -6.22
C TYR A 261 18.85 -5.38 -6.30
N ASN A 262 17.92 -4.66 -6.91
CA ASN A 262 17.97 -3.21 -7.00
C ASN A 262 17.64 -2.51 -5.67
N ARG A 263 17.19 -3.26 -4.65
CA ARG A 263 16.79 -2.85 -3.31
C ARG A 263 15.46 -2.10 -3.23
N CYS A 264 14.68 -2.10 -4.30
CA CYS A 264 13.33 -1.57 -4.27
C CYS A 264 12.44 -2.42 -3.37
N HIS A 265 11.67 -1.73 -2.52
CA HIS A 265 10.64 -2.34 -1.70
C HIS A 265 9.45 -1.41 -1.53
N PHE A 266 8.28 -1.97 -1.24
CA PHE A 266 7.12 -1.25 -0.75
C PHE A 266 7.32 -0.91 0.73
N TRP A 267 6.99 0.31 1.13
CA TRP A 267 7.20 0.75 2.51
C TRP A 267 6.11 0.20 3.41
N SER A 268 6.41 -0.87 4.14
CA SER A 268 5.44 -1.74 4.84
C SER A 268 4.71 -1.08 6.01
N ASN A 269 5.08 0.14 6.41
CA ASN A 269 4.30 0.89 7.40
C ASN A 269 2.91 1.31 6.88
N PHE A 270 2.68 1.23 5.57
CA PHE A 270 1.39 1.24 4.92
C PHE A 270 1.24 -0.02 4.08
N GLU A 271 0.36 -0.89 4.48
CA GLU A 271 -0.03 -2.08 3.71
C GLU A 271 -1.52 -2.30 3.81
N ILE A 272 -2.20 -2.48 2.66
CA ILE A 272 -3.52 -3.11 2.59
C ILE A 272 -3.29 -4.42 1.86
N ALA A 273 -3.28 -5.55 2.59
CA ALA A 273 -2.85 -6.80 1.98
C ALA A 273 -3.68 -8.01 2.43
N SER A 274 -3.53 -9.09 1.67
CA SER A 274 -4.22 -10.36 1.92
C SER A 274 -3.50 -11.17 2.99
N LEU A 275 -4.17 -11.43 4.12
CA LEU A 275 -3.70 -12.35 5.14
C LEU A 275 -3.60 -13.79 4.61
N ASN A 276 -4.45 -14.16 3.65
CA ASN A 276 -4.41 -15.48 3.02
C ASN A 276 -3.16 -15.65 2.17
N PHE A 277 -2.66 -14.57 1.54
CA PHE A 277 -1.40 -14.59 0.82
C PHE A 277 -0.22 -14.87 1.76
N TRP A 278 -0.13 -14.18 2.89
CA TRP A 278 0.94 -14.41 3.87
C TRP A 278 0.86 -15.81 4.52
N ARG A 279 -0.33 -16.38 4.61
CA ARG A 279 -0.57 -17.76 5.09
C ARG A 279 -0.37 -18.82 4.02
N SER A 280 -0.10 -18.45 2.77
CA SER A 280 0.12 -19.40 1.68
C SER A 280 1.42 -20.19 1.90
N GLU A 281 1.45 -21.40 1.37
CA GLU A 281 2.63 -22.27 1.48
C GLU A 281 3.90 -21.60 0.92
N PRO A 282 3.91 -20.96 -0.27
CA PRO A 282 5.11 -20.31 -0.80
C PRO A 282 5.68 -19.26 0.14
N TYR A 283 4.83 -18.34 0.65
CA TYR A 283 5.31 -17.29 1.54
C TYR A 283 5.77 -17.83 2.88
N MET A 284 5.04 -18.77 3.48
CA MET A 284 5.42 -19.36 4.76
C MET A 284 6.74 -20.11 4.66
N LYS A 285 6.96 -20.88 3.59
CA LYS A 285 8.23 -21.59 3.34
C LYS A 285 9.38 -20.63 3.11
N TYR A 286 9.14 -19.54 2.38
CA TYR A 286 10.12 -18.48 2.20
C TYR A 286 10.52 -17.83 3.52
N PHE A 287 9.55 -17.45 4.34
CA PHE A 287 9.84 -16.90 5.66
C PHE A 287 10.63 -17.89 6.54
N GLU A 288 10.21 -19.15 6.60
CA GLU A 288 10.93 -20.19 7.36
C GLU A 288 12.40 -20.34 6.91
N TYR A 289 12.63 -20.25 5.59
CA TYR A 289 13.98 -20.29 5.02
C TYR A 289 14.84 -19.10 5.46
N LEU A 290 14.27 -17.90 5.41
CA LEU A 290 14.92 -16.68 5.85
C LEU A 290 15.19 -16.68 7.39
N ASP A 291 14.22 -17.14 8.18
CA ASP A 291 14.34 -17.22 9.64
C ASP A 291 15.46 -18.18 10.05
N ASN A 292 15.56 -19.34 9.38
CA ASN A 292 16.63 -20.31 9.58
C ASN A 292 18.02 -19.76 9.18
N ALA A 293 18.10 -18.87 8.19
CA ALA A 293 19.34 -18.21 7.82
C ALA A 293 19.82 -17.20 8.89
N GLY A 294 18.91 -16.73 9.73
CA GLY A 294 19.21 -15.88 10.89
C GLY A 294 19.53 -14.42 10.56
N GLY A 295 19.27 -13.98 9.32
CA GLY A 295 19.64 -12.64 8.87
C GLY A 295 18.91 -11.50 9.57
N PHE A 296 17.75 -11.75 10.17
CA PHE A 296 17.10 -10.77 11.06
C PHE A 296 18.02 -10.36 12.23
N TYR A 297 18.85 -11.29 12.77
CA TYR A 297 19.71 -11.05 13.92
C TYR A 297 21.19 -10.87 13.56
N TYR A 298 21.70 -11.61 12.57
CA TYR A 298 23.09 -11.49 12.12
C TYR A 298 23.33 -10.29 11.23
N GLU A 299 22.25 -9.80 10.61
CA GLU A 299 22.17 -8.55 9.86
C GLU A 299 21.05 -7.69 10.48
N ARG A 300 20.29 -6.97 9.67
CA ARG A 300 19.12 -6.23 10.11
C ARG A 300 18.03 -6.29 9.03
N TRP A 301 17.68 -7.51 8.61
CA TRP A 301 16.62 -7.66 7.61
C TRP A 301 15.33 -7.02 8.11
N GLY A 302 14.78 -6.11 7.31
CA GLY A 302 13.51 -5.44 7.58
C GLY A 302 12.34 -6.24 7.04
N ASP A 303 11.16 -6.04 7.63
CA ASP A 303 9.92 -6.63 7.12
C ASP A 303 9.53 -6.05 5.74
N ALA A 304 9.81 -4.77 5.47
CA ALA A 304 9.48 -4.14 4.20
C ALA A 304 10.16 -4.82 2.98
N PRO A 305 11.49 -5.05 2.95
CA PRO A 305 12.10 -5.82 1.87
C PRO A 305 11.65 -7.29 1.86
N VAL A 306 11.44 -7.93 3.01
CA VAL A 306 10.98 -9.35 3.05
C VAL A 306 9.58 -9.48 2.46
N HIS A 307 8.62 -8.63 2.86
CA HIS A 307 7.26 -8.60 2.30
C HIS A 307 7.29 -8.31 0.81
N SER A 308 8.05 -7.29 0.39
CA SER A 308 8.14 -6.88 -1.02
C SER A 308 8.70 -7.97 -1.90
N ILE A 309 9.77 -8.64 -1.47
CA ILE A 309 10.38 -9.75 -2.21
C ILE A 309 9.38 -10.92 -2.28
N GLY A 310 8.81 -11.33 -1.15
CA GLY A 310 7.85 -12.43 -1.13
C GLY A 310 6.62 -12.17 -1.97
N ALA A 311 6.03 -10.97 -1.89
CA ALA A 311 4.90 -10.58 -2.71
C ALA A 311 5.28 -10.56 -4.21
N ALA A 312 6.40 -9.94 -4.58
CA ALA A 312 6.83 -9.80 -5.95
C ALA A 312 7.19 -11.14 -6.62
N LEU A 313 7.67 -12.12 -5.85
CA LEU A 313 8.04 -13.44 -6.35
C LEU A 313 6.86 -14.41 -6.44
N PHE A 314 5.92 -14.38 -5.48
CA PHE A 314 4.89 -15.41 -5.34
C PHE A 314 3.48 -14.97 -5.76
N ALA A 315 3.29 -13.70 -6.13
CA ALA A 315 2.07 -13.21 -6.72
C ALA A 315 2.28 -12.79 -8.18
N SER A 316 1.20 -12.83 -8.98
CA SER A 316 1.18 -12.24 -10.31
C SER A 316 1.28 -10.71 -10.21
N LYS A 317 1.94 -10.05 -11.16
CA LYS A 317 2.13 -8.60 -11.14
C LYS A 317 0.82 -7.81 -11.09
N ASP A 318 -0.26 -8.32 -11.65
CA ASP A 318 -1.61 -7.71 -11.61
C ASP A 318 -2.29 -7.83 -10.26
N GLN A 319 -1.74 -8.57 -9.30
CA GLN A 319 -2.27 -8.67 -7.95
C GLN A 319 -1.76 -7.56 -7.02
N PHE A 320 -0.97 -6.62 -7.54
CA PHE A 320 -0.58 -5.41 -6.82
C PHE A 320 -1.55 -4.27 -7.07
N HIS A 321 -1.67 -3.36 -6.11
CA HIS A 321 -2.46 -2.14 -6.24
C HIS A 321 -1.72 -0.94 -5.66
N TYR A 322 -1.49 0.08 -6.49
CA TYR A 322 -1.00 1.37 -6.03
C TYR A 322 -2.18 2.26 -5.71
N PHE A 323 -2.31 2.66 -4.43
CA PHE A 323 -3.37 3.56 -3.97
C PHE A 323 -2.92 5.02 -4.21
N GLU A 324 -3.11 5.49 -5.44
CA GLU A 324 -2.73 6.83 -5.86
C GLU A 324 -3.56 7.94 -5.19
N ASP A 325 -4.73 7.60 -4.66
CA ASP A 325 -5.70 8.52 -4.07
C ASP A 325 -5.71 8.51 -2.53
N ILE A 326 -4.92 7.65 -1.88
CA ILE A 326 -4.77 7.62 -0.42
C ILE A 326 -3.55 8.43 0.00
N GLY A 327 -3.76 9.72 0.34
CA GLY A 327 -2.67 10.55 0.86
C GLY A 327 -2.17 10.05 2.21
N TYR A 328 -0.87 9.75 2.30
CA TYR A 328 -0.24 9.12 3.46
C TYR A 328 1.12 9.72 3.77
N ARG A 329 1.46 9.81 5.06
CA ARG A 329 2.81 10.17 5.52
C ARG A 329 3.23 9.33 6.70
N HIS A 330 4.41 8.78 6.60
CA HIS A 330 5.27 8.36 7.70
C HIS A 330 6.56 9.16 7.56
N GLU A 331 7.06 9.75 8.64
CA GLU A 331 8.29 10.56 8.55
C GLU A 331 9.47 9.74 8.03
N PRO A 332 10.29 10.27 7.11
CA PRO A 332 10.23 11.63 6.54
C PRO A 332 9.44 11.73 5.22
N PHE A 333 8.89 10.65 4.66
CA PHE A 333 8.33 10.62 3.33
C PHE A 333 6.80 10.66 3.33
N GLN A 334 6.24 11.25 2.27
CA GLN A 334 4.79 11.25 2.05
C GLN A 334 4.43 10.93 0.60
N HIS A 335 3.32 10.24 0.43
CA HIS A 335 2.54 10.21 -0.78
C HIS A 335 1.43 11.24 -0.68
N CYS A 336 1.34 12.15 -1.63
CA CYS A 336 0.27 13.14 -1.73
C CYS A 336 -0.37 13.07 -3.11
N PRO A 337 -1.66 12.71 -3.22
CA PRO A 337 -2.38 12.70 -4.49
C PRO A 337 -2.23 14.01 -5.25
N GLN A 338 -2.18 13.94 -6.57
CA GLN A 338 -1.95 15.09 -7.44
C GLN A 338 -3.24 15.50 -8.18
N GLY A 339 -3.33 16.77 -8.59
CA GLY A 339 -4.34 17.28 -9.48
C GLY A 339 -5.78 17.01 -9.02
N GLU A 340 -6.55 16.31 -9.87
CA GLU A 340 -7.97 16.03 -9.61
C GLU A 340 -8.17 15.06 -8.41
N LEU A 341 -7.29 14.07 -8.22
CA LEU A 341 -7.37 13.15 -7.09
C LEU A 341 -7.21 13.88 -5.77
N HIS A 342 -6.26 14.82 -5.68
CA HIS A 342 -6.09 15.65 -4.50
C HIS A 342 -7.35 16.46 -4.16
N SER A 343 -7.95 17.10 -5.16
CA SER A 343 -9.14 17.92 -4.98
C SER A 343 -10.38 17.09 -4.62
N LYS A 344 -10.57 15.95 -5.28
CA LYS A 344 -11.68 15.02 -5.04
C LYS A 344 -11.60 14.39 -3.65
N GLY A 345 -10.42 13.98 -3.23
CA GLY A 345 -10.17 13.44 -1.89
C GLY A 345 -10.13 14.51 -0.80
N LYS A 346 -10.31 15.82 -1.12
CA LYS A 346 -10.16 16.93 -0.17
C LYS A 346 -8.89 16.81 0.66
N CYS A 347 -7.82 16.44 -0.01
CA CYS A 347 -6.53 16.20 0.64
C CYS A 347 -5.96 17.50 1.21
N TRP A 348 -5.33 17.40 2.38
CA TRP A 348 -4.70 18.57 3.02
C TRP A 348 -3.16 18.50 3.06
N CYS A 349 -2.56 17.47 2.44
CA CYS A 349 -1.12 17.43 2.21
C CYS A 349 -0.68 18.45 1.17
N ASN A 350 0.60 18.82 1.22
CA ASN A 350 1.20 19.68 0.21
C ASN A 350 1.68 18.84 -1.00
N PRO A 351 1.07 18.99 -2.21
CA PRO A 351 1.48 18.22 -3.38
C PRO A 351 2.93 18.40 -3.79
N SER A 352 3.56 19.54 -3.46
CA SER A 352 4.98 19.79 -3.79
C SER A 352 5.96 18.99 -2.92
N GLU A 353 5.49 18.38 -1.84
CA GLU A 353 6.28 17.51 -0.95
C GLU A 353 6.06 16.03 -1.26
N ASN A 354 5.46 15.71 -2.40
CA ASN A 354 5.21 14.35 -2.83
C ASN A 354 6.51 13.60 -3.14
N PHE A 355 6.68 12.41 -2.57
CA PHE A 355 7.90 11.60 -2.68
C PHE A 355 7.93 10.70 -3.92
N ASP A 356 6.81 10.45 -4.56
CA ASP A 356 6.60 9.38 -5.55
C ASP A 356 7.65 9.33 -6.67
N TYR A 357 8.14 10.47 -7.12
CA TYR A 357 9.10 10.57 -8.22
C TYR A 357 10.47 11.15 -7.80
N GLU A 358 10.70 11.24 -6.50
CA GLU A 358 12.01 11.61 -5.98
C GLU A 358 13.07 10.55 -6.33
N TRP A 359 14.35 10.91 -6.27
CA TRP A 359 15.46 10.03 -6.67
C TRP A 359 15.56 8.76 -5.82
N TYR A 360 15.02 8.75 -4.62
CA TYR A 360 15.02 7.64 -3.68
C TYR A 360 13.75 6.79 -3.74
N SER A 361 12.77 7.16 -4.55
CA SER A 361 11.53 6.41 -4.78
C SER A 361 11.71 5.31 -5.82
N CYS A 362 10.99 4.20 -5.62
CA CYS A 362 10.92 3.07 -6.54
C CYS A 362 9.61 3.00 -7.34
N LEU A 363 8.78 4.04 -7.31
CA LEU A 363 7.49 3.99 -8.04
C LEU A 363 7.70 3.79 -9.55
N LYS A 364 8.74 4.40 -10.13
CA LYS A 364 9.06 4.22 -11.56
C LYS A 364 9.38 2.77 -11.93
N GLN A 365 10.05 2.03 -11.04
CA GLN A 365 10.34 0.60 -11.23
C GLN A 365 9.07 -0.23 -11.17
N PHE A 366 8.12 0.13 -10.28
CA PHE A 366 6.82 -0.52 -10.25
C PHE A 366 6.00 -0.25 -11.52
N GLU A 367 5.90 1.01 -11.96
CA GLU A 367 5.20 1.38 -13.19
C GLU A 367 5.79 0.69 -14.44
N ALA A 368 7.08 0.41 -14.42
CA ALA A 368 7.77 -0.25 -15.54
C ALA A 368 7.30 -1.71 -15.76
N LEU A 369 6.70 -2.36 -14.74
CA LEU A 369 6.13 -3.71 -14.85
C LEU A 369 5.00 -3.80 -15.89
N PHE A 370 4.34 -2.69 -16.19
CA PHE A 370 3.12 -2.62 -17.01
C PHE A 370 3.36 -1.93 -18.38
N LYS A 371 4.60 -1.60 -18.69
CA LYS A 371 5.02 -1.04 -19.98
C LYS A 371 5.58 -2.14 -20.88
#